data_7baa02a6352108398c5f5afba3943b16
#
_entry.id   7baa02a6352108398c5f5afba3943b16
#
_cell.length_a   1.000
_cell.length_b   1.000
_cell.length_c   1.000
_cell.angle_alpha   90.00
_cell.angle_beta   90.00
_cell.angle_gamma   90.00
#
_symmetry.space_group_name_H-M   'P 1'
#
loop_
_entity.id
_entity.type
_entity.pdbx_description
1 polymer ?
#
loop_
_entity_poly.entity_id
_entity_poly.type
_entity_poly.pdbx_seq_one_letter_code
_entity_poly.pdbx_strand_id
1 'polypeptide(L)'
;MIMKNKLINLFLIALISVSCSKKQGKTEIIRLKAPSEVSVQRIGKTSIKLLWKDNSDKEIGFSIWMRDIDNIQEIKEIKKVNKDITETIIDNGLKEGKGYYFGVKAEGGGNIESSELSYTIFQMIPSGEIPSITLKGKPITSWASIALKYELSNIKNNPNTKYGLCWCKNGIPTVGDNMMYGPKIIGSDNSILQSVPATLLKENTEYTFRAFIITTSGEYYSEPVILKLNTQPQAINLNWKKLNKSDILPKEIDVYETVSNLNGRTFHAWYAIGDISKGNIAFKVKVPEKAMTIDSQVESDCYILSNGGYFYNGKHTGLAVINNIQQGSINPVRGSLRPSDSEYNVMYNVTRGVFGIEDSGKPFVCWAASLKDGKHYYFASPLPSVKGEAKYEPLSSSSPQRITNLNAVYSLSAGPVLLYEGKCQIDFSETDKGSEYYLNNFEIMPYDIFGENVICDRTAVGYTQDEKIVIFICDGRIPESRGANLLETAMILKGIGCKYAVNFDGGGSTGMMIGTTHINDITPNNRPVVSCLGFFKK
;
A
#
# COMPACT_ATOMS: atom_id res chain seq x y z
N MET A 1 -23.40 -24.79 -19.11
CA MET A 1 -23.05 -26.23 -19.36
C MET A 1 -21.79 -26.48 -18.54
N ILE A 2 -21.97 -27.15 -17.39
CA ILE A 2 -20.96 -27.28 -16.33
C ILE A 2 -20.23 -28.59 -16.55
N MET A 3 -18.93 -28.55 -16.82
CA MET A 3 -18.11 -29.77 -16.80
C MET A 3 -17.37 -29.87 -15.46
N LYS A 4 -17.80 -30.85 -14.67
CA LYS A 4 -17.14 -31.27 -13.42
C LYS A 4 -15.91 -32.12 -13.76
N ASN A 5 -14.74 -31.71 -13.36
CA ASN A 5 -13.55 -32.55 -13.33
C ASN A 5 -13.58 -33.45 -12.09
N LYS A 6 -13.62 -34.75 -12.29
CA LYS A 6 -13.47 -35.78 -11.25
C LYS A 6 -11.99 -35.99 -10.94
N LEU A 7 -11.61 -35.74 -9.67
CA LEU A 7 -10.36 -36.30 -9.13
C LEU A 7 -10.47 -37.82 -9.02
N ILE A 8 -9.51 -38.54 -9.56
CA ILE A 8 -9.32 -39.98 -9.35
C ILE A 8 -8.27 -40.14 -8.24
N ASN A 9 -8.73 -40.50 -7.04
CA ASN A 9 -7.86 -40.99 -5.96
C ASN A 9 -7.55 -42.48 -6.22
N LEU A 10 -6.28 -42.80 -6.41
CA LEU A 10 -5.81 -44.18 -6.40
C LEU A 10 -5.37 -44.53 -4.97
N PHE A 11 -6.14 -45.36 -4.29
CA PHE A 11 -5.75 -46.02 -3.04
C PHE A 11 -4.79 -47.17 -3.33
N LEU A 12 -3.63 -47.16 -2.72
CA LEU A 12 -2.71 -48.31 -2.70
C LEU A 12 -2.99 -49.13 -1.43
N ILE A 13 -3.50 -50.33 -1.64
CA ILE A 13 -3.71 -51.31 -0.56
C ILE A 13 -2.36 -52.00 -0.26
N ALA A 14 -1.85 -51.86 0.93
CA ALA A 14 -0.69 -52.61 1.41
C ALA A 14 -1.13 -53.99 1.91
N LEU A 15 -0.70 -55.04 1.26
CA LEU A 15 -0.77 -56.41 1.77
C LEU A 15 0.40 -56.65 2.73
N ILE A 16 0.09 -56.91 3.98
CA ILE A 16 1.04 -57.39 4.98
C ILE A 16 1.09 -58.90 4.91
N SER A 17 2.18 -59.48 4.43
CA SER A 17 2.50 -60.91 4.61
C SER A 17 3.61 -61.03 5.67
N VAL A 18 3.27 -61.59 6.82
CA VAL A 18 4.25 -61.95 7.86
C VAL A 18 4.84 -63.28 7.46
N SER A 19 6.14 -63.33 7.15
CA SER A 19 6.93 -64.55 7.10
C SER A 19 8.16 -64.40 8.00
N CYS A 20 8.23 -65.28 8.97
CA CYS A 20 9.32 -65.39 9.91
C CYS A 20 10.44 -66.29 9.34
N SER A 21 11.66 -65.73 9.09
CA SER A 21 12.89 -66.56 9.02
C SER A 21 14.17 -65.72 9.06
N LYS A 22 15.04 -66.08 10.01
CA LYS A 22 16.50 -65.92 10.12
C LYS A 22 17.16 -64.54 9.86
N LYS A 23 17.79 -64.00 10.93
CA LYS A 23 18.73 -62.92 10.92
C LYS A 23 19.91 -63.17 9.93
N GLN A 24 19.81 -62.54 8.75
CA GLN A 24 20.94 -62.08 7.99
C GLN A 24 20.91 -60.53 8.10
N GLY A 25 22.05 -59.91 8.41
CA GLY A 25 22.11 -58.45 8.56
C GLY A 25 21.55 -57.75 7.32
N LYS A 26 20.33 -57.24 7.39
CA LYS A 26 19.79 -56.33 6.41
C LYS A 26 20.53 -55.00 6.57
N THR A 27 21.42 -54.71 5.65
CA THR A 27 21.88 -53.35 5.43
C THR A 27 20.65 -52.51 5.19
N GLU A 28 20.34 -51.59 6.06
CA GLU A 28 19.19 -50.66 5.90
C GLU A 28 19.46 -49.81 4.67
N ILE A 29 18.67 -49.99 3.63
CA ILE A 29 18.79 -49.21 2.41
C ILE A 29 18.20 -47.87 2.71
N ILE A 30 19.04 -46.84 2.76
CA ILE A 30 18.61 -45.46 2.93
C ILE A 30 18.23 -44.92 1.55
N ARG A 31 16.97 -44.49 1.38
CA ARG A 31 16.51 -43.82 0.16
C ARG A 31 16.47 -42.30 0.42
N LEU A 32 17.00 -41.51 -0.52
CA LEU A 32 16.97 -40.05 -0.46
C LEU A 32 15.54 -39.50 -0.61
N LYS A 33 15.31 -38.33 -0.03
CA LYS A 33 14.05 -37.57 -0.26
C LYS A 33 14.10 -36.90 -1.61
N ALA A 34 12.96 -36.91 -2.33
CA ALA A 34 12.86 -36.21 -3.59
C ALA A 34 12.93 -34.68 -3.39
N PRO A 35 13.60 -33.94 -4.29
CA PRO A 35 13.54 -32.50 -4.34
C PRO A 35 12.11 -31.97 -4.41
N SER A 36 11.85 -30.81 -3.84
CA SER A 36 10.54 -30.16 -3.84
C SER A 36 10.62 -28.73 -4.40
N GLU A 37 9.49 -28.05 -4.50
CA GLU A 37 9.40 -26.66 -4.93
C GLU A 37 10.08 -26.42 -6.29
N VAL A 38 9.97 -27.39 -7.21
CA VAL A 38 10.55 -27.29 -8.54
C VAL A 38 9.87 -26.16 -9.31
N SER A 39 10.65 -25.21 -9.83
CA SER A 39 10.17 -24.07 -10.58
C SER A 39 11.02 -23.79 -11.81
N VAL A 40 10.44 -23.12 -12.81
CA VAL A 40 11.09 -22.83 -14.09
C VAL A 40 11.04 -21.32 -14.34
N GLN A 41 12.18 -20.75 -14.71
CA GLN A 41 12.30 -19.40 -15.20
C GLN A 41 12.84 -19.41 -16.64
N ARG A 42 12.14 -18.79 -17.58
CA ARG A 42 12.64 -18.62 -18.94
C ARG A 42 13.73 -17.55 -18.96
N ILE A 43 14.89 -17.86 -19.51
CA ILE A 43 16.07 -16.97 -19.61
C ILE A 43 16.54 -16.72 -21.04
N GLY A 44 16.00 -17.47 -21.99
CA GLY A 44 16.33 -17.36 -23.42
C GLY A 44 15.19 -17.84 -24.31
N LYS A 45 15.33 -17.71 -25.64
CA LYS A 45 14.33 -18.20 -26.60
C LYS A 45 14.05 -19.70 -26.42
N THR A 46 15.11 -20.47 -26.23
CA THR A 46 15.08 -21.92 -26.02
C THR A 46 15.91 -22.32 -24.81
N SER A 47 15.98 -21.46 -23.78
CA SER A 47 16.70 -21.75 -22.54
C SER A 47 15.89 -21.36 -21.31
N ILE A 48 16.00 -22.18 -20.29
CA ILE A 48 15.33 -22.00 -19.00
C ILE A 48 16.33 -22.16 -17.87
N LYS A 49 16.05 -21.54 -16.73
CA LYS A 49 16.65 -21.84 -15.44
C LYS A 49 15.63 -22.69 -14.65
N LEU A 50 16.06 -23.88 -14.22
CA LEU A 50 15.30 -24.75 -13.34
C LEU A 50 15.82 -24.58 -11.92
N LEU A 51 14.92 -24.42 -10.96
CA LEU A 51 15.24 -24.27 -9.54
C LEU A 51 14.47 -25.33 -8.74
N TRP A 52 15.04 -25.75 -7.61
CA TRP A 52 14.39 -26.71 -6.70
C TRP A 52 14.90 -26.52 -5.27
N LYS A 53 14.16 -27.08 -4.34
CA LYS A 53 14.57 -27.21 -2.96
C LYS A 53 15.18 -28.58 -2.72
N ASP A 54 16.36 -28.58 -2.16
CA ASP A 54 17.03 -29.78 -1.69
C ASP A 54 16.39 -30.25 -0.36
N ASN A 55 16.04 -31.53 -0.29
CA ASN A 55 15.47 -32.19 0.88
C ASN A 55 16.32 -33.34 1.41
N SER A 56 17.54 -33.49 0.89
CA SER A 56 18.49 -34.55 1.24
C SER A 56 19.79 -33.93 1.73
N ASP A 57 20.58 -34.71 2.47
CA ASP A 57 21.89 -34.34 3.01
C ASP A 57 22.98 -35.35 2.64
N LYS A 58 22.63 -36.41 1.93
CA LYS A 58 23.51 -37.55 1.58
C LYS A 58 23.51 -37.84 0.07
N GLU A 59 22.99 -36.95 -0.74
CA GLU A 59 23.06 -37.05 -2.20
C GLU A 59 24.48 -36.80 -2.70
N ILE A 60 24.80 -37.38 -3.85
CA ILE A 60 26.06 -37.11 -4.58
C ILE A 60 25.86 -36.09 -5.70
N GLY A 61 24.62 -35.68 -5.97
CA GLY A 61 24.22 -34.73 -7.00
C GLY A 61 22.74 -34.83 -7.33
N PHE A 62 22.35 -34.17 -8.39
CA PHE A 62 20.96 -34.21 -8.90
C PHE A 62 20.97 -34.51 -10.39
N SER A 63 19.98 -35.31 -10.82
CA SER A 63 19.67 -35.52 -12.23
C SER A 63 18.41 -34.77 -12.63
N ILE A 64 18.44 -34.12 -13.77
CA ILE A 64 17.35 -33.35 -14.34
C ILE A 64 16.70 -34.18 -15.45
N TRP A 65 15.39 -34.32 -15.37
CA TRP A 65 14.61 -35.14 -16.29
C TRP A 65 13.62 -34.26 -17.05
N MET A 66 13.44 -34.55 -18.34
CA MET A 66 12.54 -33.81 -19.22
C MET A 66 11.65 -34.78 -20.00
N ARG A 67 10.41 -34.35 -20.24
CA ARG A 67 9.42 -35.02 -21.08
C ARG A 67 8.82 -33.99 -22.04
N ASP A 68 8.81 -34.30 -23.33
CA ASP A 68 8.13 -33.50 -24.35
C ASP A 68 6.60 -33.78 -24.30
N ILE A 69 5.78 -32.72 -24.43
CA ILE A 69 4.32 -32.82 -24.44
C ILE A 69 3.81 -33.69 -25.59
N ASP A 70 4.51 -33.71 -26.73
CA ASP A 70 4.15 -34.49 -27.90
C ASP A 70 4.54 -35.97 -27.73
N ASN A 71 5.41 -36.31 -26.77
CA ASN A 71 5.82 -37.68 -26.45
C ASN A 71 5.88 -37.89 -24.92
N ILE A 72 4.71 -37.88 -24.29
CA ILE A 72 4.57 -37.99 -22.83
C ILE A 72 5.01 -39.34 -22.24
N GLN A 73 5.17 -40.35 -23.05
CA GLN A 73 5.61 -41.68 -22.61
C GLN A 73 7.12 -41.75 -22.39
N GLU A 74 7.87 -40.89 -23.05
CA GLU A 74 9.33 -40.89 -22.98
C GLU A 74 9.81 -39.78 -22.04
N ILE A 75 10.34 -40.19 -20.89
CA ILE A 75 11.05 -39.26 -19.97
C ILE A 75 12.55 -39.51 -20.11
N LYS A 76 13.33 -38.45 -20.27
CA LYS A 76 14.78 -38.50 -20.50
C LYS A 76 15.53 -37.73 -19.42
N GLU A 77 16.62 -38.31 -18.94
CA GLU A 77 17.63 -37.54 -18.21
C GLU A 77 18.36 -36.63 -19.20
N ILE A 78 18.38 -35.33 -18.91
CA ILE A 78 18.98 -34.33 -19.81
C ILE A 78 20.22 -33.67 -19.23
N LYS A 79 20.39 -33.71 -17.91
CA LYS A 79 21.54 -33.08 -17.23
C LYS A 79 21.77 -33.67 -15.85
N LYS A 80 23.04 -33.65 -15.41
CA LYS A 80 23.42 -33.89 -14.01
C LYS A 80 24.13 -32.68 -13.45
N VAL A 81 23.95 -32.41 -12.17
CA VAL A 81 24.64 -31.38 -11.43
C VAL A 81 25.19 -31.96 -10.12
N ASN A 82 26.19 -31.28 -9.55
CA ASN A 82 26.86 -31.73 -8.36
C ASN A 82 25.96 -31.59 -7.11
N LYS A 83 26.42 -32.20 -6.01
CA LYS A 83 25.86 -32.06 -4.68
C LYS A 83 25.64 -30.57 -4.31
N ASP A 84 24.63 -30.30 -3.48
CA ASP A 84 24.27 -28.98 -2.95
C ASP A 84 23.89 -27.90 -4.01
N ILE A 85 23.79 -28.29 -5.29
CA ILE A 85 23.29 -27.40 -6.34
C ILE A 85 21.75 -27.45 -6.34
N THR A 86 21.13 -26.27 -6.30
CA THR A 86 19.67 -26.10 -6.27
C THR A 86 19.11 -25.37 -7.48
N GLU A 87 19.95 -25.08 -8.49
CA GLU A 87 19.53 -24.49 -9.76
C GLU A 87 20.40 -24.95 -10.93
N THR A 88 19.85 -24.94 -12.15
CA THR A 88 20.64 -25.18 -13.36
C THR A 88 19.98 -24.58 -14.58
N ILE A 89 20.81 -24.27 -15.61
CA ILE A 89 20.33 -23.81 -16.92
C ILE A 89 20.16 -25.00 -17.84
N ILE A 90 19.04 -25.06 -18.54
CA ILE A 90 18.76 -25.97 -19.64
C ILE A 90 18.69 -25.10 -20.90
N ASP A 91 19.67 -25.23 -21.77
CA ASP A 91 19.88 -24.44 -23.00
C ASP A 91 19.88 -25.29 -24.27
N ASN A 92 19.80 -26.60 -24.12
CA ASN A 92 19.77 -27.57 -25.21
C ASN A 92 18.48 -28.40 -25.22
N GLY A 93 18.02 -28.75 -26.42
CA GLY A 93 16.88 -29.67 -26.61
C GLY A 93 15.50 -29.03 -26.53
N LEU A 94 15.39 -27.72 -26.20
CA LEU A 94 14.13 -27.00 -26.17
C LEU A 94 13.84 -26.35 -27.53
N LYS A 95 12.56 -26.34 -27.93
CA LYS A 95 12.09 -25.74 -29.20
C LYS A 95 11.00 -24.73 -28.93
N GLU A 96 11.05 -23.59 -29.63
CA GLU A 96 9.95 -22.61 -29.58
C GLU A 96 8.62 -23.25 -30.02
N GLY A 97 7.52 -22.85 -29.37
CA GLY A 97 6.18 -23.37 -29.61
C GLY A 97 5.90 -24.74 -28.99
N LYS A 98 6.85 -25.33 -28.26
CA LYS A 98 6.67 -26.63 -27.61
C LYS A 98 6.57 -26.55 -26.08
N GLY A 99 5.86 -27.51 -25.50
CA GLY A 99 5.72 -27.68 -24.05
C GLY A 99 6.55 -28.83 -23.53
N TYR A 100 7.11 -28.68 -22.34
CA TYR A 100 7.93 -29.68 -21.68
C TYR A 100 7.55 -29.81 -20.20
N TYR A 101 7.68 -31.03 -19.66
CA TYR A 101 7.64 -31.29 -18.24
C TYR A 101 9.06 -31.51 -17.73
N PHE A 102 9.41 -30.89 -16.61
CA PHE A 102 10.70 -31.03 -15.96
C PHE A 102 10.54 -31.59 -14.55
N GLY A 103 11.45 -32.46 -14.16
CA GLY A 103 11.53 -33.01 -12.81
C GLY A 103 13.00 -33.14 -12.38
N VAL A 104 13.23 -33.22 -11.08
CA VAL A 104 14.54 -33.33 -10.46
C VAL A 104 14.57 -34.54 -9.54
N LYS A 105 15.69 -35.28 -9.53
CA LYS A 105 15.90 -36.46 -8.70
C LYS A 105 17.21 -36.31 -7.96
N ALA A 106 17.22 -36.54 -6.64
CA ALA A 106 18.45 -36.62 -5.88
C ALA A 106 19.14 -37.96 -6.12
N GLU A 107 20.41 -37.94 -6.47
CA GLU A 107 21.19 -39.12 -6.80
C GLU A 107 21.94 -39.64 -5.57
N GLY A 108 21.72 -40.93 -5.28
CA GLY A 108 22.40 -41.65 -4.24
C GLY A 108 23.70 -42.29 -4.74
N GLY A 109 24.57 -42.65 -3.80
CA GLY A 109 25.85 -43.35 -4.08
C GLY A 109 26.18 -44.41 -3.02
N GLY A 110 26.88 -45.44 -3.41
CA GLY A 110 27.20 -46.53 -2.51
C GLY A 110 25.98 -47.33 -2.09
N ASN A 111 25.66 -47.34 -0.81
CA ASN A 111 24.48 -48.04 -0.24
C ASN A 111 23.25 -47.11 -0.09
N ILE A 112 23.27 -45.95 -0.70
CA ILE A 112 22.17 -44.99 -0.66
C ILE A 112 21.43 -44.99 -1.99
N GLU A 113 20.12 -45.29 -1.95
CA GLU A 113 19.29 -45.22 -3.14
C GLU A 113 18.93 -43.78 -3.49
N SER A 114 18.93 -43.46 -4.79
CA SER A 114 18.42 -42.22 -5.33
C SER A 114 16.95 -41.98 -4.94
N SER A 115 16.54 -40.73 -4.88
CA SER A 115 15.13 -40.41 -4.60
C SER A 115 14.18 -40.82 -5.72
N GLU A 116 12.89 -40.80 -5.47
CA GLU A 116 11.91 -40.70 -6.55
C GLU A 116 12.12 -39.36 -7.31
N LEU A 117 11.58 -39.30 -8.53
CA LEU A 117 11.51 -38.06 -9.28
C LEU A 117 10.58 -37.07 -8.55
N SER A 118 10.96 -35.81 -8.44
CA SER A 118 10.08 -34.76 -7.94
C SER A 118 8.78 -34.68 -8.75
N TYR A 119 7.76 -33.99 -8.22
CA TYR A 119 6.64 -33.56 -9.05
C TYR A 119 7.17 -32.76 -10.24
N THR A 120 6.66 -33.08 -11.45
CA THR A 120 7.09 -32.40 -12.67
C THR A 120 6.35 -31.08 -12.85
N ILE A 121 7.09 -30.04 -13.26
CA ILE A 121 6.52 -28.76 -13.63
C ILE A 121 6.42 -28.63 -15.15
N PHE A 122 5.27 -28.15 -15.64
CA PHE A 122 5.05 -27.89 -17.06
C PHE A 122 5.53 -26.50 -17.44
N GLN A 123 6.28 -26.41 -18.55
CA GLN A 123 6.70 -25.15 -19.14
C GLN A 123 6.47 -25.17 -20.65
N MET A 124 5.70 -24.21 -21.15
CA MET A 124 5.63 -23.90 -22.58
C MET A 124 6.83 -23.03 -22.95
N ILE A 125 7.48 -23.35 -24.06
CA ILE A 125 8.51 -22.51 -24.68
C ILE A 125 7.81 -21.70 -25.78
N PRO A 126 7.32 -20.49 -25.52
CA PRO A 126 6.57 -19.74 -26.51
C PRO A 126 7.48 -19.29 -27.66
N SER A 127 6.88 -19.15 -28.85
CA SER A 127 7.54 -18.50 -29.98
C SER A 127 7.55 -16.98 -29.79
N GLY A 128 8.67 -16.33 -30.08
CA GLY A 128 8.79 -14.87 -30.05
C GLY A 128 9.75 -14.33 -28.99
N GLU A 129 9.76 -13.01 -28.87
CA GLU A 129 10.65 -12.32 -27.93
C GLU A 129 10.25 -12.55 -26.48
N ILE A 130 11.27 -12.68 -25.62
CA ILE A 130 11.07 -12.95 -24.19
C ILE A 130 10.77 -11.63 -23.49
N PRO A 131 9.67 -11.53 -22.73
CA PRO A 131 9.48 -10.42 -21.81
C PRO A 131 10.63 -10.32 -20.83
N SER A 132 11.13 -9.13 -20.59
CA SER A 132 12.16 -8.89 -19.57
C SER A 132 11.82 -7.68 -18.72
N ILE A 133 12.27 -7.72 -17.47
CA ILE A 133 12.11 -6.64 -16.51
C ILE A 133 13.43 -6.41 -15.78
N THR A 134 13.84 -5.16 -15.71
CA THR A 134 15.14 -4.78 -15.12
C THR A 134 14.95 -3.63 -14.15
N LEU A 135 15.50 -3.74 -12.96
CA LEU A 135 15.57 -2.60 -12.03
C LEU A 135 16.50 -1.53 -12.57
N LYS A 136 16.14 -0.26 -12.41
CA LYS A 136 16.89 0.92 -12.90
C LYS A 136 17.16 1.90 -11.77
N GLY A 137 18.37 2.45 -11.76
CA GLY A 137 18.75 3.45 -10.76
C GLY A 137 18.85 2.90 -9.34
N LYS A 138 18.97 3.81 -8.38
CA LYS A 138 18.95 3.46 -6.95
C LYS A 138 17.52 3.40 -6.44
N PRO A 139 17.16 2.41 -5.61
CA PRO A 139 15.91 2.43 -4.87
C PRO A 139 15.80 3.69 -3.99
N ILE A 140 14.59 4.19 -3.85
CA ILE A 140 14.27 5.28 -2.92
C ILE A 140 13.67 4.64 -1.68
N THR A 141 14.30 4.85 -0.52
CA THR A 141 13.79 4.36 0.76
C THR A 141 13.49 5.53 1.67
N SER A 142 12.31 5.52 2.27
CA SER A 142 11.89 6.47 3.29
C SER A 142 11.27 5.74 4.49
N TRP A 143 10.75 6.49 5.45
CA TRP A 143 9.94 5.91 6.53
C TRP A 143 8.50 5.61 6.09
N ALA A 144 8.03 6.22 5.00
CA ALA A 144 6.65 6.10 4.51
C ALA A 144 6.50 5.14 3.35
N SER A 145 7.59 4.85 2.59
CA SER A 145 7.55 3.97 1.42
C SER A 145 8.92 3.43 1.02
N ILE A 146 8.91 2.42 0.15
CA ILE A 146 10.05 1.96 -0.64
C ILE A 146 9.65 2.04 -2.10
N ALA A 147 10.39 2.80 -2.90
CA ALA A 147 10.13 2.94 -4.34
C ALA A 147 11.25 2.34 -5.18
N LEU A 148 10.85 1.62 -6.22
CA LEU A 148 11.73 0.98 -7.18
C LEU A 148 11.36 1.43 -8.59
N LYS A 149 12.37 1.82 -9.36
CA LYS A 149 12.22 2.07 -10.79
C LYS A 149 12.58 0.80 -11.56
N TYR A 150 11.75 0.42 -12.52
CA TYR A 150 12.01 -0.72 -13.39
C TYR A 150 11.59 -0.43 -14.84
N GLU A 151 12.21 -1.12 -15.77
CA GLU A 151 11.94 -1.03 -17.18
C GLU A 151 11.46 -2.37 -17.72
N LEU A 152 10.42 -2.32 -18.55
CA LEU A 152 9.81 -3.48 -19.20
C LEU A 152 10.22 -3.53 -20.67
N SER A 153 10.55 -4.71 -21.17
CA SER A 153 10.87 -4.94 -22.59
C SER A 153 10.09 -6.13 -23.13
N ASN A 154 9.81 -6.09 -24.43
CA ASN A 154 9.16 -7.19 -25.17
C ASN A 154 7.76 -7.55 -24.67
N ILE A 155 7.00 -6.56 -24.19
CA ILE A 155 5.63 -6.76 -23.66
C ILE A 155 4.52 -6.44 -24.67
N LYS A 156 4.85 -5.79 -25.81
CA LYS A 156 3.88 -5.19 -26.75
C LYS A 156 2.87 -6.16 -27.36
N ASN A 157 3.18 -7.43 -27.44
CA ASN A 157 2.35 -8.44 -28.11
C ASN A 157 1.56 -9.32 -27.12
N ASN A 158 1.48 -8.95 -25.84
CA ASN A 158 0.77 -9.73 -24.83
C ASN A 158 -0.24 -8.88 -24.06
N PRO A 159 -1.51 -8.81 -24.52
CA PRO A 159 -2.53 -7.91 -23.97
C PRO A 159 -2.91 -8.25 -22.51
N ASN A 160 -2.58 -9.44 -22.02
CA ASN A 160 -2.85 -9.89 -20.66
C ASN A 160 -1.63 -9.77 -19.74
N THR A 161 -0.59 -9.03 -20.14
CA THR A 161 0.60 -8.83 -19.32
C THR A 161 0.26 -8.07 -18.05
N LYS A 162 0.58 -8.67 -16.90
CA LYS A 162 0.56 -8.01 -15.59
C LYS A 162 2.00 -7.84 -15.12
N TYR A 163 2.27 -6.78 -14.39
CA TYR A 163 3.60 -6.51 -13.85
C TYR A 163 3.49 -5.73 -12.54
N GLY A 164 4.59 -5.66 -11.79
CA GLY A 164 4.63 -4.97 -10.52
C GLY A 164 5.84 -5.31 -9.68
N LEU A 165 5.69 -5.14 -8.37
CA LEU A 165 6.69 -5.48 -7.37
C LEU A 165 6.18 -6.62 -6.48
N CYS A 166 7.07 -7.55 -6.14
CA CYS A 166 6.84 -8.55 -5.10
C CYS A 166 7.95 -8.50 -4.06
N TRP A 167 7.63 -8.89 -2.82
CA TRP A 167 8.57 -8.85 -1.70
C TRP A 167 8.26 -9.91 -0.65
N CYS A 168 9.33 -10.39 0.02
CA CYS A 168 9.25 -11.26 1.17
C CYS A 168 10.34 -10.93 2.20
N LYS A 169 10.22 -11.44 3.42
CA LYS A 169 11.24 -11.26 4.47
C LYS A 169 12.45 -12.18 4.29
N ASN A 170 12.21 -13.40 3.86
CA ASN A 170 13.23 -14.43 3.76
C ASN A 170 13.18 -15.05 2.37
N GLY A 171 14.33 -15.22 1.74
CA GLY A 171 14.45 -15.84 0.43
C GLY A 171 14.28 -14.85 -0.74
N ILE A 172 13.97 -15.40 -1.88
CA ILE A 172 13.77 -14.67 -3.15
C ILE A 172 12.28 -14.63 -3.44
N PRO A 173 11.65 -13.44 -3.49
CA PRO A 173 10.20 -13.33 -3.65
C PRO A 173 9.72 -13.74 -5.05
N THR A 174 8.52 -14.27 -5.07
CA THR A 174 7.74 -14.60 -6.25
C THR A 174 6.37 -13.93 -6.19
N VAL A 175 5.56 -14.05 -7.20
CA VAL A 175 4.16 -13.56 -7.20
C VAL A 175 3.24 -14.33 -6.23
N GLY A 176 3.72 -15.42 -5.63
CA GLY A 176 3.05 -16.12 -4.54
C GLY A 176 3.26 -15.47 -3.16
N ASP A 177 4.20 -14.54 -3.04
CA ASP A 177 4.47 -13.77 -1.83
C ASP A 177 3.64 -12.48 -1.79
N ASN A 178 4.06 -11.50 -0.95
CA ASN A 178 3.44 -10.18 -1.03
C ASN A 178 3.73 -9.55 -2.39
N MET A 179 2.71 -8.96 -3.00
CA MET A 179 2.89 -8.31 -4.29
C MET A 179 1.95 -7.11 -4.45
N MET A 180 2.33 -6.21 -5.36
CA MET A 180 1.52 -5.09 -5.81
C MET A 180 1.69 -4.93 -7.32
N TYR A 181 0.56 -4.88 -8.04
CA TYR A 181 0.60 -4.57 -9.47
C TYR A 181 1.04 -3.14 -9.71
N GLY A 182 1.78 -2.93 -10.78
CA GLY A 182 2.22 -1.62 -11.24
C GLY A 182 1.08 -0.80 -11.87
N PRO A 183 1.28 0.50 -12.02
CA PRO A 183 0.34 1.37 -12.73
C PRO A 183 0.23 0.96 -14.20
N LYS A 184 -0.93 1.23 -14.81
CA LYS A 184 -1.14 0.98 -16.24
C LYS A 184 -0.15 1.79 -17.07
N ILE A 185 0.56 1.14 -18.00
CA ILE A 185 1.44 1.84 -18.95
C ILE A 185 0.56 2.58 -19.96
N ILE A 186 0.86 3.86 -20.15
CA ILE A 186 0.22 4.71 -21.18
C ILE A 186 1.33 5.25 -22.08
N GLY A 187 1.15 5.03 -23.39
CA GLY A 187 2.14 5.45 -24.39
C GLY A 187 3.31 4.49 -24.57
N SER A 188 4.46 5.02 -24.97
CA SER A 188 5.68 4.26 -25.30
C SER A 188 6.67 4.14 -24.14
N ASP A 189 6.41 4.78 -23.01
CA ASP A 189 7.30 4.73 -21.84
C ASP A 189 7.11 3.41 -21.08
N ASN A 190 8.13 2.56 -21.16
CA ASN A 190 8.17 1.28 -20.45
C ASN A 190 8.89 1.39 -19.09
N SER A 191 9.28 2.60 -18.67
CA SER A 191 10.00 2.85 -17.41
C SER A 191 9.01 3.30 -16.34
N ILE A 192 8.94 2.56 -15.26
CA ILE A 192 7.95 2.72 -14.19
C ILE A 192 8.66 2.94 -12.87
N LEU A 193 8.28 4.00 -12.14
CA LEU A 193 8.59 4.14 -10.72
C LEU A 193 7.36 3.70 -9.94
N GLN A 194 7.54 2.69 -9.08
CA GLN A 194 6.47 2.15 -8.25
C GLN A 194 6.88 2.14 -6.78
N SER A 195 6.01 2.65 -5.92
CA SER A 195 6.20 2.70 -4.48
C SER A 195 5.38 1.62 -3.78
N VAL A 196 5.97 1.03 -2.74
CA VAL A 196 5.28 0.16 -1.78
C VAL A 196 5.12 0.93 -0.48
N PRO A 197 3.89 1.23 -0.04
CA PRO A 197 3.66 2.04 1.15
C PRO A 197 4.05 1.32 2.45
N ALA A 198 4.48 2.08 3.44
CA ALA A 198 4.89 1.55 4.75
C ALA A 198 3.77 0.80 5.50
N THR A 199 2.51 1.03 5.15
CA THR A 199 1.36 0.28 5.69
C THR A 199 1.42 -1.22 5.38
N LEU A 200 2.13 -1.61 4.32
CA LEU A 200 2.34 -3.01 3.91
C LEU A 200 3.66 -3.61 4.43
N LEU A 201 4.48 -2.83 5.12
CA LEU A 201 5.82 -3.19 5.57
C LEU A 201 5.93 -3.04 7.09
N LYS A 202 6.79 -3.86 7.70
CA LYS A 202 7.12 -3.72 9.13
C LYS A 202 8.39 -2.89 9.29
N GLU A 203 8.39 -2.01 10.29
CA GLU A 203 9.59 -1.25 10.67
C GLU A 203 10.75 -2.17 11.05
N ASN A 204 11.98 -1.68 10.88
CA ASN A 204 13.21 -2.38 11.23
C ASN A 204 13.32 -3.79 10.62
N THR A 205 12.61 -4.05 9.51
CA THR A 205 12.59 -5.34 8.83
C THR A 205 13.18 -5.19 7.44
N GLU A 206 14.15 -6.04 7.12
CA GLU A 206 14.67 -6.17 5.76
C GLU A 206 13.72 -7.03 4.93
N TYR A 207 13.52 -6.61 3.70
CA TYR A 207 12.75 -7.32 2.69
C TYR A 207 13.56 -7.46 1.43
N THR A 208 13.49 -8.62 0.80
CA THR A 208 13.94 -8.80 -0.57
C THR A 208 12.80 -8.38 -1.50
N PHE A 209 13.11 -7.53 -2.47
CA PHE A 209 12.18 -7.06 -3.50
C PHE A 209 12.62 -7.53 -4.87
N ARG A 210 11.67 -7.78 -5.74
CA ARG A 210 11.85 -7.99 -7.18
C ARG A 210 10.73 -7.31 -7.95
N ALA A 211 11.03 -6.84 -9.14
CA ALA A 211 10.01 -6.52 -10.11
C ALA A 211 9.63 -7.79 -10.90
N PHE A 212 8.36 -7.92 -11.28
CA PHE A 212 7.86 -9.10 -11.99
C PHE A 212 7.01 -8.75 -13.22
N ILE A 213 6.97 -9.67 -14.17
CA ILE A 213 6.01 -9.71 -15.28
C ILE A 213 5.33 -11.07 -15.26
N ILE A 214 3.99 -11.09 -15.38
CA ILE A 214 3.19 -12.30 -15.61
C ILE A 214 2.62 -12.20 -17.01
N THR A 215 2.82 -13.25 -17.78
CA THR A 215 2.24 -13.43 -19.13
C THR A 215 1.55 -14.78 -19.22
N THR A 216 0.88 -15.05 -20.33
CA THR A 216 0.35 -16.39 -20.63
C THR A 216 1.44 -17.46 -20.76
N SER A 217 2.70 -17.05 -21.00
CA SER A 217 3.85 -17.95 -21.15
C SER A 217 4.68 -18.14 -19.89
N GLY A 218 4.36 -17.45 -18.80
CA GLY A 218 5.04 -17.61 -17.52
C GLY A 218 5.31 -16.30 -16.80
N GLU A 219 6.12 -16.42 -15.75
CA GLU A 219 6.53 -15.35 -14.87
C GLU A 219 8.00 -14.99 -15.10
N TYR A 220 8.30 -13.71 -15.11
CA TYR A 220 9.65 -13.18 -15.31
C TYR A 220 9.96 -12.19 -14.21
N TYR A 221 11.22 -12.19 -13.74
CA TYR A 221 11.61 -11.42 -12.58
C TYR A 221 12.91 -10.67 -12.82
N SER A 222 13.04 -9.50 -12.18
CA SER A 222 14.31 -8.80 -12.07
C SER A 222 15.26 -9.51 -11.10
N GLU A 223 16.53 -9.09 -11.08
CA GLU A 223 17.42 -9.41 -9.96
C GLU A 223 16.82 -8.91 -8.64
N PRO A 224 17.04 -9.62 -7.52
CA PRO A 224 16.55 -9.23 -6.23
C PRO A 224 17.36 -8.06 -5.63
N VAL A 225 16.70 -7.25 -4.79
CA VAL A 225 17.35 -6.22 -3.99
C VAL A 225 16.83 -6.26 -2.55
N ILE A 226 17.71 -6.12 -1.57
CA ILE A 226 17.36 -6.12 -0.14
C ILE A 226 17.22 -4.67 0.33
N LEU A 227 16.07 -4.32 0.89
CA LEU A 227 15.72 -2.97 1.32
C LEU A 227 14.95 -3.01 2.65
N LYS A 228 15.00 -1.90 3.38
CA LYS A 228 14.18 -1.66 4.58
C LYS A 228 13.72 -0.21 4.61
N LEU A 229 12.64 0.04 5.34
CA LEU A 229 12.19 1.41 5.62
C LEU A 229 13.23 2.15 6.45
N ASN A 230 13.33 3.45 6.21
CA ASN A 230 14.11 4.35 7.08
C ASN A 230 13.44 4.47 8.45
N THR A 231 14.21 4.94 9.43
CA THR A 231 13.69 5.20 10.78
C THR A 231 12.61 6.28 10.75
N GLN A 232 11.54 6.07 11.49
CA GLN A 232 10.44 7.03 11.63
C GLN A 232 10.94 8.37 12.21
N PRO A 233 10.43 9.50 11.74
CA PRO A 233 10.74 10.80 12.31
C PRO A 233 10.25 10.89 13.76
N GLN A 234 10.97 11.66 14.57
CA GLN A 234 10.66 11.85 15.98
C GLN A 234 9.45 12.76 16.18
N ALA A 235 8.65 12.46 17.19
CA ALA A 235 7.53 13.30 17.60
C ALA A 235 8.03 14.70 18.01
N ILE A 236 7.28 15.73 17.69
CA ILE A 236 7.49 17.11 18.18
C ILE A 236 6.63 17.32 19.42
N ASN A 237 7.29 17.41 20.56
CA ASN A 237 6.63 17.65 21.85
C ASN A 237 6.66 19.14 22.15
N LEU A 238 5.49 19.79 22.09
CA LEU A 238 5.30 21.20 22.44
C LEU A 238 4.76 21.35 23.87
N ASN A 239 4.94 22.52 24.46
CA ASN A 239 4.37 22.84 25.76
C ASN A 239 2.93 23.29 25.60
N TRP A 240 1.98 22.42 25.90
CA TRP A 240 0.56 22.69 25.80
C TRP A 240 -0.02 23.18 27.11
N LYS A 241 -0.73 24.30 27.09
CA LYS A 241 -1.48 24.85 28.20
C LYS A 241 -2.96 24.51 28.04
N LYS A 242 -3.54 23.86 29.02
CA LYS A 242 -4.98 23.60 29.04
C LYS A 242 -5.74 24.91 29.24
N LEU A 243 -6.71 25.17 28.39
CA LEU A 243 -7.61 26.34 28.51
C LEU A 243 -8.77 25.97 29.45
N ASN A 244 -9.09 26.91 30.37
CA ASN A 244 -10.28 26.74 31.20
C ASN A 244 -11.52 27.18 30.40
N LYS A 245 -12.33 26.25 29.97
CA LYS A 245 -13.57 26.44 29.19
C LYS A 245 -14.73 25.65 29.81
N SER A 246 -14.68 25.37 31.11
CA SER A 246 -15.68 24.56 31.82
C SER A 246 -17.08 25.20 31.89
N ASP A 247 -17.18 26.47 31.59
CA ASP A 247 -18.43 27.22 31.41
C ASP A 247 -19.16 26.89 30.09
N ILE A 248 -18.43 26.42 29.09
CA ILE A 248 -18.95 26.12 27.74
C ILE A 248 -18.85 24.63 27.41
N LEU A 249 -17.73 23.99 27.80
CA LEU A 249 -17.41 22.63 27.40
C LEU A 249 -17.74 21.61 28.50
N PRO A 250 -18.31 20.45 28.14
CA PRO A 250 -18.48 19.35 29.08
C PRO A 250 -17.11 18.73 29.44
N LYS A 251 -17.07 17.98 30.51
CA LYS A 251 -15.84 17.35 31.04
C LYS A 251 -15.17 16.34 30.09
N GLU A 252 -15.88 15.89 29.08
CA GLU A 252 -15.41 14.98 28.03
C GLU A 252 -14.57 15.69 26.96
N ILE A 253 -14.53 17.03 26.96
CA ILE A 253 -13.77 17.83 25.97
C ILE A 253 -12.78 18.73 26.71
N ASP A 254 -11.52 18.61 26.35
CA ASP A 254 -10.47 19.54 26.76
C ASP A 254 -9.92 20.30 25.55
N VAL A 255 -9.52 21.54 25.75
CA VAL A 255 -8.85 22.37 24.75
C VAL A 255 -7.51 22.83 25.27
N TYR A 256 -6.51 22.79 24.41
CA TYR A 256 -5.15 23.15 24.70
C TYR A 256 -4.63 24.17 23.69
N GLU A 257 -3.72 25.04 24.15
CA GLU A 257 -3.05 26.07 23.38
C GLU A 257 -1.54 25.97 23.55
N THR A 258 -0.80 26.30 22.53
CA THR A 258 0.65 26.49 22.61
C THR A 258 1.08 27.74 21.84
N VAL A 259 1.91 28.56 22.48
CA VAL A 259 2.73 29.60 21.83
C VAL A 259 4.18 29.15 21.98
N SER A 260 4.82 28.81 20.90
CA SER A 260 6.09 28.10 20.90
C SER A 260 7.01 28.60 19.79
N ASN A 261 8.22 28.02 19.74
CA ASN A 261 9.11 28.12 18.61
C ASN A 261 9.12 26.73 17.90
N LEU A 262 8.80 26.73 16.62
CA LEU A 262 8.85 25.53 15.78
C LEU A 262 9.97 25.68 14.75
N ASN A 263 11.06 24.96 14.93
CA ASN A 263 12.21 24.99 14.03
C ASN A 263 12.72 26.41 13.73
N GLY A 264 12.84 27.25 14.76
CA GLY A 264 13.30 28.63 14.65
C GLY A 264 12.23 29.66 14.27
N ARG A 265 10.98 29.28 14.13
CA ARG A 265 9.85 30.16 13.73
C ARG A 265 8.84 30.31 14.86
N THR A 266 8.19 31.47 14.94
CA THR A 266 7.01 31.64 15.79
C THR A 266 5.91 30.66 15.40
N PHE A 267 5.26 30.08 16.41
CA PHE A 267 4.23 29.07 16.20
C PHE A 267 3.14 29.16 17.25
N HIS A 268 1.89 29.29 16.80
CA HIS A 268 0.71 29.36 17.64
C HIS A 268 -0.30 28.31 17.16
N ALA A 269 -0.75 27.44 18.05
CA ALA A 269 -1.63 26.34 17.71
C ALA A 269 -2.53 25.95 18.86
N TRP A 270 -3.62 25.26 18.51
CA TRP A 270 -4.61 24.75 19.45
C TRP A 270 -4.99 23.31 19.06
N TYR A 271 -5.42 22.56 20.05
CA TYR A 271 -6.17 21.34 19.78
C TYR A 271 -7.28 21.15 20.80
N ALA A 272 -8.41 20.59 20.31
CA ALA A 272 -9.48 20.06 21.14
C ALA A 272 -9.35 18.54 21.16
N ILE A 273 -9.51 17.93 22.34
CA ILE A 273 -9.56 16.47 22.50
C ILE A 273 -10.85 16.08 23.16
N GLY A 274 -11.59 15.12 22.56
CA GLY A 274 -12.90 14.68 23.03
C GLY A 274 -13.03 13.16 23.12
N ASP A 275 -13.65 12.68 24.20
CA ASP A 275 -13.93 11.27 24.44
C ASP A 275 -15.41 10.96 24.16
N ILE A 276 -15.72 10.57 22.93
CA ILE A 276 -17.09 10.26 22.50
C ILE A 276 -17.63 8.94 23.07
N SER A 277 -16.77 8.07 23.63
CA SER A 277 -17.16 6.80 24.24
C SER A 277 -18.00 6.98 25.50
N LYS A 278 -17.89 8.13 26.18
CA LYS A 278 -18.66 8.48 27.39
C LYS A 278 -20.13 8.76 27.13
N GLY A 279 -20.53 8.88 25.86
CA GLY A 279 -21.94 8.96 25.47
C GLY A 279 -22.62 10.33 25.62
N ASN A 280 -21.93 11.36 26.14
CA ASN A 280 -22.50 12.70 26.34
C ASN A 280 -22.24 13.64 25.16
N ILE A 281 -21.23 13.30 24.35
CA ILE A 281 -20.84 14.07 23.17
C ILE A 281 -20.80 13.16 21.94
N ALA A 282 -21.00 13.75 20.78
CA ALA A 282 -20.89 13.10 19.48
C ALA A 282 -19.93 13.87 18.58
N PHE A 283 -19.26 13.17 17.69
CA PHE A 283 -18.54 13.79 16.59
C PHE A 283 -19.45 13.79 15.37
N LYS A 284 -19.61 14.94 14.72
CA LYS A 284 -20.44 15.09 13.51
C LYS A 284 -19.64 15.78 12.40
N VAL A 285 -20.04 15.49 11.16
CA VAL A 285 -19.61 16.18 9.94
C VAL A 285 -20.82 16.93 9.39
N LYS A 286 -20.58 18.15 8.88
CA LYS A 286 -21.58 18.99 8.23
C LYS A 286 -21.09 19.34 6.83
N VAL A 287 -21.98 19.25 5.84
CA VAL A 287 -21.75 19.68 4.46
C VAL A 287 -22.99 20.51 4.05
N PRO A 288 -22.94 21.84 4.25
CA PRO A 288 -24.06 22.70 3.88
C PRO A 288 -24.24 22.74 2.34
N GLU A 289 -25.44 23.05 1.89
CA GLU A 289 -25.77 23.17 0.45
C GLU A 289 -24.95 24.25 -0.26
N LYS A 290 -24.56 25.29 0.48
CA LYS A 290 -23.72 26.41 -0.01
C LYS A 290 -22.56 26.63 0.96
N ALA A 291 -21.47 27.15 0.44
CA ALA A 291 -20.35 27.57 1.27
C ALA A 291 -20.82 28.65 2.28
N MET A 292 -20.48 28.44 3.55
CA MET A 292 -20.82 29.31 4.68
C MET A 292 -19.60 29.51 5.56
N THR A 293 -19.52 30.63 6.26
CA THR A 293 -18.49 30.85 7.27
C THR A 293 -18.68 29.88 8.45
N ILE A 294 -17.60 29.53 9.16
CA ILE A 294 -17.66 28.51 10.23
C ILE A 294 -18.62 28.96 11.34
N ASP A 295 -18.54 30.23 11.75
CA ASP A 295 -19.43 30.82 12.77
C ASP A 295 -20.92 30.72 12.39
N SER A 296 -21.26 30.91 11.12
CA SER A 296 -22.64 30.79 10.65
C SER A 296 -23.18 29.34 10.63
N GLN A 297 -22.28 28.35 10.79
CA GLN A 297 -22.64 26.93 10.86
C GLN A 297 -22.72 26.39 12.31
N VAL A 298 -22.45 27.23 13.32
CA VAL A 298 -22.58 26.86 14.72
C VAL A 298 -24.06 26.70 15.09
N GLU A 299 -24.42 25.56 15.66
CA GLU A 299 -25.75 25.25 16.19
C GLU A 299 -25.73 25.23 17.72
N SER A 300 -26.89 25.31 18.36
CA SER A 300 -27.01 25.36 19.81
C SER A 300 -26.48 24.11 20.55
N ASP A 301 -26.34 22.99 19.84
CA ASP A 301 -25.77 21.74 20.36
C ASP A 301 -24.27 21.60 20.07
N CYS A 302 -23.64 22.61 19.44
CA CYS A 302 -22.24 22.57 19.05
C CYS A 302 -21.33 23.03 20.19
N TYR A 303 -20.36 22.20 20.55
CA TYR A 303 -19.29 22.55 21.49
C TYR A 303 -18.02 23.03 20.78
N ILE A 304 -17.58 22.30 19.77
CA ILE A 304 -16.39 22.60 18.96
C ILE A 304 -16.78 22.42 17.50
N LEU A 305 -16.43 23.39 16.68
CA LEU A 305 -16.59 23.32 15.23
C LEU A 305 -15.30 23.81 14.54
N SER A 306 -14.81 23.04 13.58
CA SER A 306 -13.68 23.40 12.75
C SER A 306 -14.01 23.23 11.28
N ASN A 307 -13.27 23.88 10.39
CA ASN A 307 -13.39 23.66 8.96
C ASN A 307 -13.09 22.21 8.58
N GLY A 308 -13.63 21.79 7.44
CA GLY A 308 -13.55 20.41 6.95
C GLY A 308 -12.64 20.22 5.74
N GLY A 309 -13.12 19.46 4.76
CA GLY A 309 -12.37 19.03 3.58
C GLY A 309 -12.23 20.08 2.48
N TYR A 310 -11.50 19.70 1.45
CA TYR A 310 -11.20 20.55 0.29
C TYR A 310 -12.42 20.86 -0.55
N PHE A 311 -12.39 22.02 -1.20
CA PHE A 311 -13.44 22.43 -2.10
C PHE A 311 -12.90 23.18 -3.32
N TYR A 312 -13.68 23.17 -4.37
CA TYR A 312 -13.42 23.92 -5.59
C TYR A 312 -14.74 24.47 -6.13
N ASN A 313 -14.76 25.75 -6.51
CA ASN A 313 -15.97 26.44 -6.99
C ASN A 313 -17.19 26.26 -6.06
N GLY A 314 -16.99 26.38 -4.75
CA GLY A 314 -18.04 26.28 -3.74
C GLY A 314 -18.62 24.87 -3.53
N LYS A 315 -17.99 23.84 -4.07
CA LYS A 315 -18.40 22.43 -3.93
C LYS A 315 -17.31 21.60 -3.28
N HIS A 316 -17.69 20.72 -2.36
CA HIS A 316 -16.79 19.74 -1.77
C HIS A 316 -16.19 18.83 -2.87
N THR A 317 -14.87 18.61 -2.83
CA THR A 317 -14.15 17.83 -3.86
C THR A 317 -13.85 16.40 -3.43
N GLY A 318 -14.43 15.94 -2.34
CA GLY A 318 -14.20 14.65 -1.73
C GLY A 318 -15.48 13.89 -1.42
N LEU A 319 -15.29 12.79 -0.70
CA LEU A 319 -16.35 11.93 -0.18
C LEU A 319 -16.73 12.37 1.24
N ALA A 320 -18.03 12.43 1.52
CA ALA A 320 -18.55 12.62 2.86
C ALA A 320 -19.62 11.57 3.18
N VAL A 321 -19.75 11.21 4.45
CA VAL A 321 -20.88 10.44 4.97
C VAL A 321 -21.49 11.23 6.12
N ILE A 322 -22.79 11.42 6.06
CA ILE A 322 -23.57 12.14 7.08
C ILE A 322 -24.78 11.29 7.40
N ASN A 323 -24.94 10.90 8.66
CA ASN A 323 -26.01 10.02 9.12
C ASN A 323 -26.15 8.75 8.25
N ASN A 324 -25.04 8.07 7.95
CA ASN A 324 -24.93 6.87 7.10
C ASN A 324 -25.24 7.14 5.59
N ILE A 325 -25.46 8.39 5.20
CA ILE A 325 -25.72 8.73 3.79
C ILE A 325 -24.45 9.25 3.16
N GLN A 326 -23.96 8.54 2.16
CA GLN A 326 -22.78 8.91 1.41
C GLN A 326 -23.08 10.01 0.39
N GLN A 327 -22.23 11.01 0.32
CA GLN A 327 -22.32 12.17 -0.58
C GLN A 327 -20.99 12.46 -1.26
N GLY A 328 -21.04 13.10 -2.42
CA GLY A 328 -19.86 13.51 -3.16
C GLY A 328 -19.10 12.36 -3.82
N SER A 329 -17.94 12.66 -4.34
CA SER A 329 -17.01 11.70 -4.94
C SER A 329 -15.59 12.24 -4.90
N ILE A 330 -14.61 11.36 -4.90
CA ILE A 330 -13.20 11.75 -4.99
C ILE A 330 -12.89 12.17 -6.42
N ASN A 331 -12.56 13.44 -6.58
CA ASN A 331 -12.24 14.01 -7.88
C ASN A 331 -10.79 13.64 -8.28
N PRO A 332 -10.54 13.33 -9.58
CA PRO A 332 -9.20 13.17 -10.09
C PRO A 332 -8.42 14.49 -10.02
N VAL A 333 -7.10 14.40 -9.99
CA VAL A 333 -6.24 15.57 -10.18
C VAL A 333 -5.81 15.68 -11.64
N ARG A 334 -5.54 16.91 -12.09
CA ARG A 334 -5.00 17.23 -13.43
C ARG A 334 -3.73 18.03 -13.24
N GLY A 335 -2.69 17.68 -13.96
CA GLY A 335 -1.41 18.35 -13.91
C GLY A 335 -0.24 17.43 -14.20
N SER A 336 0.97 17.96 -14.09
CA SER A 336 2.22 17.21 -14.24
C SER A 336 2.67 16.70 -12.87
N LEU A 337 2.91 15.40 -12.75
CA LEU A 337 3.49 14.81 -11.52
C LEU A 337 5.00 14.95 -11.46
N ARG A 338 5.65 15.17 -12.60
CA ARG A 338 7.11 15.24 -12.70
C ARG A 338 7.54 16.20 -13.81
N PRO A 339 8.71 16.87 -13.71
CA PRO A 339 9.23 17.75 -14.75
C PRO A 339 9.41 17.05 -16.10
N SER A 340 9.63 15.73 -16.09
CA SER A 340 9.73 14.91 -17.30
C SER A 340 8.40 14.60 -17.97
N ASP A 341 7.27 14.89 -17.31
CA ASP A 341 5.95 14.70 -17.90
C ASP A 341 5.69 15.80 -18.92
N SER A 342 5.91 15.51 -20.22
CA SER A 342 5.76 16.46 -21.32
C SER A 342 4.31 16.87 -21.61
N GLU A 343 3.33 16.27 -20.95
CA GLU A 343 1.92 16.49 -21.19
C GLU A 343 1.29 17.32 -20.07
N TYR A 344 1.02 18.56 -20.36
CA TYR A 344 0.23 19.45 -19.51
C TYR A 344 -1.22 18.94 -19.42
N ASN A 345 -1.84 18.95 -18.23
CA ASN A 345 -3.21 18.50 -18.01
C ASN A 345 -3.49 16.99 -18.06
N VAL A 346 -2.51 16.17 -17.82
CA VAL A 346 -2.78 14.73 -17.64
C VAL A 346 -3.63 14.51 -16.39
N MET A 347 -4.62 13.65 -16.54
CA MET A 347 -5.51 13.26 -15.43
C MET A 347 -4.90 12.09 -14.66
N TYR A 348 -5.10 12.10 -13.33
CA TYR A 348 -4.73 10.99 -12.45
C TYR A 348 -5.89 10.67 -11.51
N ASN A 349 -6.22 9.41 -11.38
CA ASN A 349 -7.05 8.97 -10.28
C ASN A 349 -6.27 9.05 -8.98
N VAL A 350 -6.94 9.34 -7.89
CA VAL A 350 -6.30 9.53 -6.59
C VAL A 350 -7.05 8.80 -5.49
N THR A 351 -6.29 8.31 -4.53
CA THR A 351 -6.79 7.91 -3.22
C THR A 351 -6.78 9.12 -2.30
N ARG A 352 -7.73 9.23 -1.37
CA ARG A 352 -7.79 10.31 -0.37
C ARG A 352 -7.91 9.75 1.03
N GLY A 353 -7.18 10.36 1.95
CA GLY A 353 -7.34 10.12 3.37
C GLY A 353 -8.76 10.46 3.84
N VAL A 354 -9.29 9.66 4.73
CA VAL A 354 -10.62 9.82 5.35
C VAL A 354 -10.49 9.72 6.85
N PHE A 355 -11.12 10.65 7.55
CA PHE A 355 -11.43 10.51 8.98
C PHE A 355 -12.92 10.29 9.15
N GLY A 356 -13.33 9.40 10.05
CA GLY A 356 -14.75 9.15 10.32
C GLY A 356 -15.02 8.43 11.62
N ILE A 357 -16.31 8.23 11.88
CA ILE A 357 -16.87 7.50 13.02
C ILE A 357 -17.77 6.40 12.50
N GLU A 358 -17.56 5.19 13.00
CA GLU A 358 -18.42 4.04 12.73
C GLU A 358 -19.72 4.09 13.56
N ASP A 359 -20.69 3.26 13.18
CA ASP A 359 -21.92 3.03 13.94
C ASP A 359 -21.65 2.49 15.36
N SER A 360 -20.55 1.81 15.56
CA SER A 360 -20.04 1.38 16.87
C SER A 360 -19.58 2.53 17.76
N GLY A 361 -19.48 3.76 17.22
CA GLY A 361 -18.91 4.93 17.88
C GLY A 361 -17.39 5.01 17.83
N LYS A 362 -16.70 4.10 17.14
CA LYS A 362 -15.24 4.11 17.00
C LYS A 362 -14.76 5.07 15.91
N PRO A 363 -13.70 5.86 16.18
CA PRO A 363 -13.06 6.62 15.14
C PRO A 363 -12.23 5.72 14.21
N PHE A 364 -12.15 6.12 12.95
CA PHE A 364 -11.29 5.45 11.98
C PHE A 364 -10.56 6.44 11.07
N VAL A 365 -9.41 6.02 10.57
CA VAL A 365 -8.68 6.63 9.46
C VAL A 365 -8.41 5.55 8.44
N CYS A 366 -8.65 5.86 7.18
CA CYS A 366 -8.38 4.96 6.06
C CYS A 366 -8.18 5.79 4.79
N TRP A 367 -8.00 5.11 3.66
CA TRP A 367 -8.02 5.72 2.33
C TRP A 367 -9.31 5.36 1.61
N ALA A 368 -9.82 6.29 0.80
CA ALA A 368 -10.97 6.04 -0.06
C ALA A 368 -10.62 6.29 -1.53
N ALA A 369 -11.27 5.56 -2.41
CA ALA A 369 -11.15 5.70 -3.86
C ALA A 369 -12.51 5.59 -4.54
N SER A 370 -12.69 6.35 -5.64
CA SER A 370 -13.85 6.26 -6.52
C SER A 370 -13.52 5.37 -7.71
N LEU A 371 -14.37 4.37 -7.98
CA LEU A 371 -14.17 3.38 -9.02
C LEU A 371 -15.09 3.65 -10.23
N LYS A 372 -14.77 3.07 -11.38
CA LYS A 372 -15.54 3.21 -12.64
C LYS A 372 -16.93 2.61 -12.57
N ASP A 373 -17.20 1.70 -11.64
CA ASP A 373 -18.54 1.15 -11.36
C ASP A 373 -19.47 2.14 -10.62
N GLY A 374 -19.00 3.36 -10.35
CA GLY A 374 -19.73 4.40 -9.65
C GLY A 374 -19.72 4.27 -8.14
N LYS A 375 -19.05 3.25 -7.58
CA LYS A 375 -18.96 3.02 -6.14
C LYS A 375 -17.69 3.63 -5.55
N HIS A 376 -17.72 3.81 -4.24
CA HIS A 376 -16.61 4.29 -3.44
C HIS A 376 -16.27 3.22 -2.40
N TYR A 377 -14.98 2.97 -2.21
CA TYR A 377 -14.51 1.94 -1.29
C TYR A 377 -13.44 2.48 -0.36
N TYR A 378 -13.35 1.88 0.81
CA TYR A 378 -12.36 2.18 1.83
C TYR A 378 -11.26 1.11 1.84
N PHE A 379 -10.01 1.55 2.07
CA PHE A 379 -8.83 0.71 2.05
C PHE A 379 -7.92 1.02 3.25
N ALA A 380 -7.28 0.00 3.79
CA ALA A 380 -6.26 0.14 4.84
C ALA A 380 -4.89 0.61 4.31
N SER A 381 -4.76 0.69 2.99
CA SER A 381 -3.57 1.16 2.28
C SER A 381 -4.01 1.91 1.02
N PRO A 382 -3.29 2.95 0.59
CA PRO A 382 -3.64 3.70 -0.62
C PRO A 382 -3.48 2.84 -1.88
N LEU A 383 -4.24 3.17 -2.93
CA LEU A 383 -4.12 2.55 -4.24
C LEU A 383 -3.13 3.33 -5.11
N PRO A 384 -2.33 2.65 -5.96
CA PRO A 384 -1.47 3.32 -6.93
C PRO A 384 -2.28 4.20 -7.88
N SER A 385 -1.85 5.45 -8.06
CA SER A 385 -2.45 6.36 -9.05
C SER A 385 -2.11 5.93 -10.46
N VAL A 386 -3.06 6.13 -11.39
CA VAL A 386 -2.90 5.76 -12.79
C VAL A 386 -3.01 7.01 -13.68
N LYS A 387 -1.95 7.27 -14.45
CA LYS A 387 -1.90 8.36 -15.44
C LYS A 387 -2.97 8.13 -16.53
N GLY A 388 -3.70 9.19 -16.88
CA GLY A 388 -4.75 9.15 -17.92
C GLY A 388 -6.11 8.65 -17.44
N GLU A 389 -6.25 8.25 -16.19
CA GLU A 389 -7.51 7.73 -15.65
C GLU A 389 -8.12 8.70 -14.64
N ALA A 390 -9.45 8.84 -14.68
CA ALA A 390 -10.20 9.65 -13.73
C ALA A 390 -10.63 8.86 -12.48
N LYS A 391 -10.82 7.56 -12.62
CA LYS A 391 -11.30 6.65 -11.59
C LYS A 391 -10.54 5.32 -11.68
N TYR A 392 -10.52 4.60 -10.58
CA TYR A 392 -9.94 3.26 -10.56
C TYR A 392 -10.85 2.24 -11.27
N GLU A 393 -10.25 1.18 -11.82
CA GLU A 393 -10.98 0.04 -12.36
C GLU A 393 -11.82 -0.63 -11.25
N PRO A 394 -12.92 -1.32 -11.59
CA PRO A 394 -13.65 -2.14 -10.63
C PRO A 394 -12.74 -3.16 -9.93
N LEU A 395 -13.03 -3.43 -8.66
CA LEU A 395 -12.24 -4.36 -7.86
C LEU A 395 -12.25 -5.78 -8.46
N SER A 396 -11.09 -6.38 -8.49
CA SER A 396 -10.88 -7.78 -8.90
C SER A 396 -10.20 -8.56 -7.78
N SER A 397 -10.02 -9.86 -7.96
CA SER A 397 -9.27 -10.70 -7.01
C SER A 397 -7.81 -10.27 -6.80
N SER A 398 -7.26 -9.49 -7.73
CA SER A 398 -5.91 -8.94 -7.68
C SER A 398 -5.84 -7.52 -7.13
N SER A 399 -6.97 -6.91 -6.78
CA SER A 399 -7.00 -5.59 -6.17
C SER A 399 -6.58 -5.66 -4.70
N PRO A 400 -5.96 -4.60 -4.13
CA PRO A 400 -5.77 -4.49 -2.70
C PRO A 400 -7.07 -4.73 -1.95
N GLN A 401 -6.98 -5.39 -0.78
CA GLN A 401 -8.16 -5.74 -0.01
C GLN A 401 -8.85 -4.49 0.51
N ARG A 402 -10.13 -4.33 0.14
CA ARG A 402 -10.99 -3.28 0.70
C ARG A 402 -11.37 -3.59 2.15
N ILE A 403 -11.64 -2.55 2.91
CA ILE A 403 -12.29 -2.68 4.22
C ILE A 403 -13.79 -2.93 3.97
N THR A 404 -14.27 -4.13 4.30
CA THR A 404 -15.64 -4.55 3.97
C THR A 404 -16.65 -4.26 5.07
N ASN A 405 -16.20 -4.13 6.32
CA ASN A 405 -17.07 -4.02 7.49
C ASN A 405 -17.06 -2.62 8.11
N LEU A 406 -16.71 -1.59 7.33
CA LEU A 406 -16.70 -0.22 7.78
C LEU A 406 -18.07 0.43 7.53
N ASN A 407 -18.83 0.64 8.59
CA ASN A 407 -20.13 1.30 8.57
C ASN A 407 -19.99 2.72 9.11
N ALA A 408 -19.60 3.65 8.25
CA ALA A 408 -19.42 5.04 8.64
C ALA A 408 -20.77 5.73 8.90
N VAL A 409 -20.94 6.31 10.09
CA VAL A 409 -22.06 7.22 10.40
C VAL A 409 -21.73 8.63 9.95
N TYR A 410 -20.49 9.06 10.25
CA TYR A 410 -19.91 10.33 9.80
C TYR A 410 -18.53 10.07 9.25
N SER A 411 -18.23 10.60 8.09
CA SER A 411 -16.86 10.65 7.60
C SER A 411 -16.66 11.80 6.61
N LEU A 412 -15.41 12.23 6.49
CA LEU A 412 -15.01 13.26 5.55
C LEU A 412 -13.66 12.94 4.97
N SER A 413 -13.54 12.97 3.65
CA SER A 413 -12.27 12.80 2.96
C SER A 413 -11.59 14.14 2.76
N ALA A 414 -10.28 14.13 2.93
CA ALA A 414 -9.39 15.25 2.64
C ALA A 414 -7.98 14.70 2.29
N GLY A 415 -7.06 14.67 3.23
CA GLY A 415 -5.73 14.11 3.04
C GLY A 415 -4.62 15.18 2.93
N PRO A 416 -3.37 14.76 2.87
CA PRO A 416 -2.98 13.37 2.98
C PRO A 416 -3.19 12.80 4.40
N VAL A 417 -3.18 11.46 4.51
CA VAL A 417 -3.05 10.82 5.81
C VAL A 417 -1.71 11.19 6.42
N LEU A 418 -1.74 11.73 7.63
CA LEU A 418 -0.56 12.20 8.36
C LEU A 418 0.08 11.08 9.18
N LEU A 419 -0.77 10.35 9.93
CA LEU A 419 -0.37 9.24 10.79
C LEU A 419 -1.28 8.03 10.53
N TYR A 420 -0.69 6.85 10.45
CA TYR A 420 -1.39 5.57 10.41
C TYR A 420 -0.67 4.56 11.30
N GLU A 421 -1.34 4.00 12.30
CA GLU A 421 -0.74 3.14 13.34
C GLU A 421 0.47 3.78 14.05
N GLY A 422 0.44 5.10 14.27
CA GLY A 422 1.54 5.87 14.87
C GLY A 422 2.74 6.12 13.96
N LYS A 423 2.67 5.69 12.70
CA LYS A 423 3.70 5.90 11.68
C LYS A 423 3.38 7.12 10.84
N CYS A 424 4.39 7.95 10.64
CA CYS A 424 4.30 9.10 9.73
C CYS A 424 4.14 8.62 8.29
N GLN A 425 3.12 9.16 7.62
CA GLN A 425 2.84 8.86 6.22
C GLN A 425 3.35 9.97 5.29
N ILE A 426 3.80 11.11 5.83
CA ILE A 426 4.30 12.23 5.05
C ILE A 426 5.75 11.98 4.65
N ASP A 427 5.99 11.97 3.36
CA ASP A 427 7.29 11.79 2.76
C ASP A 427 7.43 12.73 1.55
N PHE A 428 8.44 13.59 1.58
CA PHE A 428 8.75 14.48 0.48
C PHE A 428 9.88 13.96 -0.43
N SER A 429 10.43 12.78 -0.16
CA SER A 429 11.52 12.18 -0.95
C SER A 429 11.08 11.77 -2.36
N GLU A 430 9.80 11.48 -2.55
CA GLU A 430 9.20 11.20 -3.86
C GLU A 430 8.78 12.46 -4.61
N THR A 431 9.01 13.64 -4.03
CA THR A 431 8.72 14.90 -4.71
C THR A 431 9.76 15.15 -5.79
N ASP A 432 9.28 15.35 -6.99
CA ASP A 432 10.09 15.90 -8.06
C ASP A 432 10.10 17.43 -7.90
N LYS A 433 11.25 17.99 -7.51
CA LYS A 433 11.43 19.44 -7.32
C LYS A 433 11.24 20.15 -8.67
N GLY A 434 10.08 20.73 -8.90
CA GLY A 434 9.65 21.32 -10.16
C GLY A 434 8.38 20.71 -10.74
N SER A 435 7.86 19.70 -10.11
CA SER A 435 6.54 19.15 -10.42
C SER A 435 5.44 20.03 -9.85
N GLU A 436 4.33 20.16 -10.56
CA GLU A 436 3.12 20.85 -10.08
C GLU A 436 2.47 20.11 -8.90
N TYR A 437 2.65 18.80 -8.85
CA TYR A 437 2.13 17.93 -7.81
C TYR A 437 3.24 17.12 -7.16
N TYR A 438 3.08 16.76 -5.91
CA TYR A 438 3.89 15.73 -5.28
C TYR A 438 3.05 14.48 -4.94
N LEU A 439 3.71 13.34 -4.96
CA LEU A 439 3.13 12.08 -4.56
C LEU A 439 3.50 11.80 -3.10
N ASN A 440 2.50 11.55 -2.26
CA ASN A 440 2.70 11.11 -0.89
C ASN A 440 1.86 9.85 -0.67
N ASN A 441 2.50 8.68 -0.65
CA ASN A 441 1.81 7.40 -0.53
C ASN A 441 0.59 7.28 -1.44
N PHE A 442 0.75 7.64 -2.74
CA PHE A 442 -0.31 7.67 -3.75
C PHE A 442 -1.43 8.72 -3.54
N GLU A 443 -1.30 9.57 -2.54
CA GLU A 443 -2.14 10.76 -2.39
C GLU A 443 -1.48 11.94 -3.13
N ILE A 444 -1.89 12.16 -4.37
CA ILE A 444 -1.36 13.23 -5.22
C ILE A 444 -1.92 14.59 -4.75
N MET A 445 -1.01 15.51 -4.43
CA MET A 445 -1.34 16.82 -3.86
C MET A 445 -0.64 17.94 -4.66
N PRO A 446 -1.28 19.13 -4.84
CA PRO A 446 -0.62 20.29 -5.44
C PRO A 446 0.61 20.71 -4.63
N TYR A 447 1.75 20.88 -5.32
CA TYR A 447 3.03 21.12 -4.66
C TYR A 447 3.11 22.54 -4.03
N ASP A 448 2.49 23.52 -4.68
CA ASP A 448 2.45 24.91 -4.20
C ASP A 448 1.62 25.10 -2.91
N ILE A 449 0.78 24.11 -2.55
CA ILE A 449 -0.08 24.12 -1.36
C ILE A 449 0.41 23.13 -0.29
N PHE A 450 0.99 22.01 -0.69
CA PHE A 450 1.31 20.89 0.21
C PHE A 450 2.77 20.45 0.17
N GLY A 451 3.62 21.07 -0.65
CA GLY A 451 5.02 20.70 -0.76
C GLY A 451 5.83 20.93 0.52
N GLU A 452 7.06 20.42 0.53
CA GLU A 452 7.98 20.43 1.67
C GLU A 452 8.17 21.83 2.28
N ASN A 453 8.27 22.84 1.44
CA ASN A 453 8.54 24.23 1.85
C ASN A 453 7.27 25.06 2.11
N VAL A 454 6.10 24.44 2.02
CA VAL A 454 4.83 25.15 2.24
C VAL A 454 4.47 25.15 3.71
N ILE A 455 4.83 26.24 4.36
CA ILE A 455 4.57 26.50 5.77
C ILE A 455 3.39 27.45 5.87
N CYS A 456 2.28 27.00 6.43
CA CYS A 456 1.04 27.77 6.49
C CYS A 456 0.13 27.30 7.62
N ASP A 457 -1.05 27.91 7.72
CA ASP A 457 -2.14 27.49 8.59
C ASP A 457 -2.54 26.05 8.25
N ARG A 458 -2.80 25.23 9.26
CA ARG A 458 -3.19 23.83 9.09
C ARG A 458 -4.37 23.47 9.95
N THR A 459 -5.20 22.57 9.40
CA THR A 459 -6.25 21.87 10.14
C THR A 459 -6.01 20.38 9.97
N ALA A 460 -6.08 19.63 11.06
CA ALA A 460 -5.97 18.16 11.03
C ALA A 460 -6.88 17.53 12.08
N VAL A 461 -7.32 16.31 11.79
CA VAL A 461 -8.11 15.51 12.72
C VAL A 461 -7.48 14.13 12.86
N GLY A 462 -7.40 13.66 14.10
CA GLY A 462 -6.83 12.36 14.40
C GLY A 462 -7.47 11.74 15.64
N TYR A 463 -6.94 10.60 16.07
CA TYR A 463 -7.32 10.01 17.34
C TYR A 463 -6.15 9.27 17.98
N THR A 464 -6.23 9.17 19.30
CA THR A 464 -5.21 8.57 20.17
C THR A 464 -5.39 7.04 20.27
N GLN A 465 -4.47 6.37 20.97
CA GLN A 465 -4.56 4.92 21.20
C GLN A 465 -5.84 4.53 22.01
N ASP A 466 -6.31 5.40 22.90
CA ASP A 466 -7.54 5.24 23.67
C ASP A 466 -8.77 5.84 22.98
N GLU A 467 -8.70 5.98 21.65
CA GLU A 467 -9.80 6.38 20.74
C GLU A 467 -10.36 7.79 21.01
N LYS A 468 -9.65 8.66 21.74
CA LYS A 468 -10.05 10.07 21.88
C LYS A 468 -9.74 10.83 20.60
N ILE A 469 -10.72 11.58 20.13
CA ILE A 469 -10.61 12.36 18.90
C ILE A 469 -9.90 13.68 19.19
N VAL A 470 -8.93 14.03 18.35
CA VAL A 470 -8.16 15.27 18.37
C VAL A 470 -8.49 16.10 17.13
N ILE A 471 -8.95 17.33 17.31
CA ILE A 471 -9.09 18.34 16.26
C ILE A 471 -7.98 19.38 16.51
N PHE A 472 -7.07 19.51 15.56
CA PHE A 472 -5.89 20.37 15.63
C PHE A 472 -5.97 21.48 14.59
N ILE A 473 -5.60 22.69 15.01
CA ILE A 473 -5.35 23.81 14.10
C ILE A 473 -4.06 24.53 14.50
N CYS A 474 -3.41 25.18 13.53
CA CYS A 474 -2.41 26.21 13.81
C CYS A 474 -2.63 27.40 12.89
N ASP A 475 -2.39 28.60 13.42
CA ASP A 475 -2.26 29.80 12.60
C ASP A 475 -1.00 29.75 11.77
N GLY A 476 -0.96 30.49 10.68
CA GLY A 476 0.19 30.57 9.81
C GLY A 476 0.23 31.86 9.00
N ARG A 477 1.42 32.16 8.43
CA ARG A 477 1.64 33.34 7.56
C ARG A 477 1.42 34.70 8.22
N ILE A 478 1.37 34.73 9.55
CA ILE A 478 1.30 35.96 10.36
C ILE A 478 2.54 36.08 11.25
N PRO A 479 2.86 37.25 11.82
CA PRO A 479 4.03 37.43 12.67
C PRO A 479 4.03 36.54 13.92
N GLU A 480 2.87 36.32 14.51
CA GLU A 480 2.64 35.52 15.73
C GLU A 480 2.77 34.02 15.48
N SER A 481 2.52 33.59 14.23
CA SER A 481 2.65 32.22 13.82
C SER A 481 3.00 32.10 12.33
N ARG A 482 4.10 31.44 12.05
CA ARG A 482 4.47 31.13 10.65
C ARG A 482 3.74 29.89 10.10
N GLY A 483 3.18 29.06 11.00
CA GLY A 483 2.49 27.83 10.64
C GLY A 483 3.41 26.61 10.59
N ALA A 484 2.91 25.53 9.98
CA ALA A 484 3.59 24.26 9.85
C ALA A 484 3.49 23.69 8.43
N ASN A 485 4.48 22.88 8.02
CA ASN A 485 4.32 21.99 6.88
C ASN A 485 3.64 20.68 7.31
N LEU A 486 3.33 19.79 6.36
CA LEU A 486 2.62 18.55 6.66
C LEU A 486 3.40 17.59 7.56
N LEU A 487 4.73 17.51 7.39
CA LEU A 487 5.58 16.66 8.23
C LEU A 487 5.60 17.15 9.68
N GLU A 488 5.78 18.47 9.87
CA GLU A 488 5.71 19.10 11.18
C GLU A 488 4.34 18.87 11.84
N THR A 489 3.25 19.03 11.08
CA THR A 489 1.89 18.78 11.57
C THR A 489 1.72 17.32 12.00
N ALA A 490 2.19 16.36 11.21
CA ALA A 490 2.17 14.95 11.56
C ALA A 490 2.96 14.68 12.87
N MET A 491 4.15 15.27 13.01
CA MET A 491 5.00 15.07 14.18
C MET A 491 4.46 15.75 15.45
N ILE A 492 3.78 16.88 15.31
CA ILE A 492 3.07 17.52 16.43
C ILE A 492 1.90 16.63 16.89
N LEU A 493 1.09 16.12 15.96
CA LEU A 493 0.00 15.19 16.30
C LEU A 493 0.50 13.90 16.95
N LYS A 494 1.66 13.40 16.51
CA LYS A 494 2.33 12.28 17.16
C LYS A 494 2.76 12.63 18.59
N GLY A 495 3.24 13.86 18.83
CA GLY A 495 3.59 14.39 20.15
C GLY A 495 2.38 14.57 21.08
N ILE A 496 1.21 14.90 20.54
CA ILE A 496 -0.08 14.93 21.26
C ILE A 496 -0.55 13.52 21.65
N GLY A 497 -0.07 12.47 20.97
CA GLY A 497 -0.42 11.08 21.21
C GLY A 497 -1.32 10.44 20.16
N CYS A 498 -1.56 11.13 19.04
CA CYS A 498 -2.34 10.55 17.94
C CYS A 498 -1.63 9.32 17.35
N LYS A 499 -2.40 8.29 17.08
CA LYS A 499 -1.99 7.10 16.33
C LYS A 499 -2.42 7.18 14.87
N TYR A 500 -3.49 7.90 14.62
CA TYR A 500 -4.07 8.08 13.30
C TYR A 500 -4.43 9.55 13.12
N ALA A 501 -4.15 10.11 11.95
CA ALA A 501 -4.49 11.50 11.65
C ALA A 501 -4.57 11.76 10.15
N VAL A 502 -5.45 12.68 9.75
CA VAL A 502 -5.65 13.15 8.38
C VAL A 502 -5.55 14.66 8.37
N ASN A 503 -4.85 15.22 7.37
CA ASN A 503 -4.86 16.65 7.10
C ASN A 503 -6.17 17.06 6.43
N PHE A 504 -6.70 18.20 6.81
CA PHE A 504 -7.89 18.82 6.24
C PHE A 504 -7.53 20.13 5.53
N ASP A 505 -8.54 20.86 5.04
CA ASP A 505 -8.30 22.13 4.36
C ASP A 505 -7.64 23.13 5.30
N GLY A 506 -6.64 23.80 4.81
CA GLY A 506 -5.80 24.71 5.56
C GLY A 506 -5.85 26.14 5.04
N GLY A 507 -4.80 26.90 5.35
CA GLY A 507 -4.68 28.26 4.89
C GLY A 507 -5.84 29.15 5.35
N GLY A 508 -6.42 29.91 4.44
CA GLY A 508 -7.54 30.81 4.76
C GLY A 508 -8.84 30.13 5.18
N SER A 509 -8.91 28.78 5.14
CA SER A 509 -10.06 28.00 5.62
C SER A 509 -9.90 27.60 7.10
N THR A 510 -8.67 27.66 7.66
CA THR A 510 -8.36 27.21 9.01
C THR A 510 -9.12 28.00 10.05
N GLY A 511 -9.94 27.35 10.84
CA GLY A 511 -10.66 27.97 11.95
C GLY A 511 -11.24 26.96 12.92
N MET A 512 -11.28 27.34 14.19
CA MET A 512 -11.94 26.56 15.24
C MET A 512 -12.80 27.44 16.13
N MET A 513 -14.03 27.03 16.34
CA MET A 513 -14.97 27.63 17.28
C MET A 513 -15.01 26.86 18.57
N ILE A 514 -15.11 27.54 19.71
CA ILE A 514 -15.56 27.02 21.00
C ILE A 514 -16.87 27.70 21.33
N GLY A 515 -17.98 26.95 21.29
CA GLY A 515 -19.30 27.56 21.29
C GLY A 515 -19.41 28.56 20.14
N THR A 516 -19.68 29.84 20.45
CA THR A 516 -19.83 30.92 19.46
C THR A 516 -18.55 31.75 19.24
N THR A 517 -17.42 31.36 19.82
CA THR A 517 -16.18 32.17 19.80
C THR A 517 -15.09 31.48 18.98
N HIS A 518 -14.49 32.20 18.02
CA HIS A 518 -13.26 31.76 17.36
C HIS A 518 -12.09 31.78 18.36
N ILE A 519 -11.23 30.76 18.30
CA ILE A 519 -10.04 30.68 19.16
C ILE A 519 -8.75 31.04 18.45
N ASN A 520 -8.74 31.06 17.13
CA ASN A 520 -7.59 31.45 16.32
C ASN A 520 -7.86 32.75 15.55
N ASP A 521 -6.80 33.39 15.03
CA ASP A 521 -6.93 34.57 14.21
C ASP A 521 -7.36 34.22 12.80
N ILE A 522 -8.63 34.48 12.47
CA ILE A 522 -9.21 34.25 11.15
C ILE A 522 -9.23 35.52 10.30
N THR A 523 -8.74 36.63 10.80
CA THR A 523 -8.71 37.89 10.04
C THR A 523 -7.51 37.94 9.07
N PRO A 524 -7.70 38.49 7.86
CA PRO A 524 -8.89 39.18 7.36
C PRO A 524 -9.94 38.29 6.69
N ASN A 525 -9.81 36.98 6.71
CA ASN A 525 -10.54 36.09 5.82
C ASN A 525 -11.37 35.04 6.59
N ASN A 526 -12.49 35.45 7.18
CA ASN A 526 -13.53 34.49 7.58
C ASN A 526 -14.16 33.89 6.30
N ARG A 527 -13.35 33.03 5.63
CA ARG A 527 -13.68 32.48 4.31
C ARG A 527 -14.81 31.46 4.44
N PRO A 528 -15.86 31.54 3.61
CA PRO A 528 -16.86 30.49 3.54
C PRO A 528 -16.23 29.15 3.18
N VAL A 529 -16.60 28.09 3.91
CA VAL A 529 -16.17 26.70 3.72
C VAL A 529 -17.39 25.83 3.39
N VAL A 530 -17.15 24.72 2.73
CA VAL A 530 -18.22 23.81 2.25
C VAL A 530 -18.42 22.60 3.15
N SER A 531 -17.63 22.47 4.18
CA SER A 531 -17.79 21.42 5.19
C SER A 531 -17.15 21.83 6.51
N CYS A 532 -17.72 21.34 7.58
CA CYS A 532 -17.20 21.46 8.95
C CYS A 532 -17.28 20.12 9.66
N LEU A 533 -16.51 20.00 10.74
CA LEU A 533 -16.54 18.85 11.63
C LEU A 533 -16.33 19.30 13.08
N GLY A 534 -16.81 18.52 14.03
CA GLY A 534 -16.68 18.96 15.42
C GLY A 534 -17.34 18.06 16.45
N PHE A 535 -17.32 18.56 17.69
CA PHE A 535 -17.97 17.94 18.83
C PHE A 535 -19.31 18.61 19.13
N PHE A 536 -20.32 17.79 19.31
CA PHE A 536 -21.70 18.21 19.55
C PHE A 536 -22.28 17.51 20.79
N LYS A 537 -23.30 18.09 21.34
CA LYS A 537 -24.14 17.41 22.35
C LYS A 537 -24.80 16.20 21.69
N LYS A 538 -24.84 15.09 22.40
CA LYS A 538 -25.51 13.87 21.95
C LYS A 538 -27.00 13.90 22.30
#